data_6269f51141ed2e8dfa84a709d4db6807
#
_entry.id   6269f51141ed2e8dfa84a709d4db6807
#
_cell.length_a   1.000
_cell.length_b   1.000
_cell.length_c   1.000
_cell.angle_alpha   90.00
_cell.angle_beta   90.00
_cell.angle_gamma   90.00
#
_symmetry.space_group_name_H-M   'P 1'
#
loop_
_entity.id
_entity.type
_entity.pdbx_description
1 polymer ?
#
loop_
_entity_poly.entity_id
_entity_poly.type
_entity_poly.pdbx_seq_one_letter_code
_entity_poly.pdbx_strand_id
1 'polypeptide(L)'
;MRRGLAWAAGVAGAAWAVHAAPAVTACTPLRRAVLPGLAGAGAAGHVALTFDDGPDRRSTPQFLRVLAEHDVRATFFLLASMLQHDPDLGREIVAAGHEVAVHGWAHRCLLWRTPGATADDITAARDLIAATTGVSARYYRPPYGVLTASALRTCRRIGLRPVLWTSWGRDWRARATPTSIVDTVAGRLAGGGTVLLHDSDCTSAPGSWQRTLAALPRIITLARDRGLTVGTLGEHLGEQAGEHAGERAGERLAERRVVSA
;
A
#
# COMPACT_ATOMS: atom_id res chain seq x y z
N MET A 1 -27.40 23.50 -32.36
CA MET A 1 -27.35 23.07 -30.94
C MET A 1 -27.13 21.56 -30.75
N ARG A 2 -27.89 20.66 -31.37
CA ARG A 2 -27.75 19.19 -31.15
C ARG A 2 -26.40 18.58 -31.54
N ARG A 3 -25.71 19.07 -32.58
CA ARG A 3 -24.36 18.60 -32.97
C ARG A 3 -23.30 18.99 -31.99
N GLY A 4 -23.35 20.21 -31.39
CA GLY A 4 -22.39 20.65 -30.38
C GLY A 4 -22.50 19.84 -29.07
N LEU A 5 -23.71 19.51 -28.63
CA LEU A 5 -23.93 18.65 -27.46
C LEU A 5 -23.40 17.23 -27.67
N ALA A 6 -23.58 16.65 -28.86
CA ALA A 6 -23.05 15.31 -29.18
C ALA A 6 -21.52 15.29 -29.19
N TRP A 7 -20.88 16.33 -29.73
CA TRP A 7 -19.41 16.50 -29.68
C TRP A 7 -18.88 16.66 -28.24
N ALA A 8 -19.54 17.51 -27.43
CA ALA A 8 -19.15 17.68 -26.03
C ALA A 8 -19.30 16.39 -25.21
N ALA A 9 -20.37 15.65 -25.42
CA ALA A 9 -20.59 14.36 -24.77
C ALA A 9 -19.54 13.30 -25.21
N GLY A 10 -19.16 13.28 -26.50
CA GLY A 10 -18.11 12.40 -27.01
C GLY A 10 -16.75 12.70 -26.42
N VAL A 11 -16.37 13.98 -26.32
CA VAL A 11 -15.11 14.42 -25.70
C VAL A 11 -15.08 14.10 -24.21
N ALA A 12 -16.17 14.32 -23.49
CA ALA A 12 -16.26 13.98 -22.05
C ALA A 12 -16.17 12.46 -21.83
N GLY A 13 -16.83 11.66 -22.68
CA GLY A 13 -16.73 10.21 -22.63
C GLY A 13 -15.32 9.68 -22.90
N ALA A 14 -14.62 10.23 -23.90
CA ALA A 14 -13.25 9.87 -24.20
C ALA A 14 -12.29 10.27 -23.05
N ALA A 15 -12.46 11.46 -22.47
CA ALA A 15 -11.68 11.90 -21.34
C ALA A 15 -11.89 11.01 -20.11
N TRP A 16 -13.13 10.60 -19.84
CA TRP A 16 -13.42 9.66 -18.76
C TRP A 16 -12.83 8.27 -19.02
N ALA A 17 -12.91 7.76 -20.25
CA ALA A 17 -12.31 6.47 -20.63
C ALA A 17 -10.80 6.45 -20.40
N VAL A 18 -10.10 7.53 -20.79
CA VAL A 18 -8.66 7.68 -20.53
C VAL A 18 -8.35 7.76 -19.03
N HIS A 19 -9.21 8.46 -18.26
CA HIS A 19 -9.09 8.54 -16.81
C HIS A 19 -9.26 7.17 -16.14
N ALA A 20 -10.25 6.39 -16.60
CA ALA A 20 -10.62 5.10 -16.01
C ALA A 20 -9.79 3.92 -16.54
N ALA A 21 -9.10 4.05 -17.67
CA ALA A 21 -8.36 2.94 -18.29
C ALA A 21 -7.42 2.18 -17.35
N PRO A 22 -6.67 2.83 -16.43
CA PRO A 22 -5.82 2.10 -15.48
C PRO A 22 -6.61 1.23 -14.49
N ALA A 23 -7.92 1.43 -14.32
CA ALA A 23 -8.73 0.61 -13.42
C ALA A 23 -8.79 -0.87 -13.84
N VAL A 24 -8.52 -1.18 -15.11
CA VAL A 24 -8.40 -2.57 -15.59
C VAL A 24 -7.32 -3.35 -14.82
N THR A 25 -6.35 -2.67 -14.22
CA THR A 25 -5.31 -3.26 -13.37
C THR A 25 -5.86 -3.83 -12.05
N ALA A 26 -7.11 -3.54 -11.69
CA ALA A 26 -7.79 -4.23 -10.59
C ALA A 26 -8.00 -5.72 -10.89
N CYS A 27 -8.02 -6.11 -12.18
CA CYS A 27 -8.05 -7.51 -12.60
C CYS A 27 -6.72 -8.21 -12.31
N THR A 28 -6.66 -8.99 -11.24
CA THR A 28 -5.42 -9.60 -10.72
C THR A 28 -4.68 -10.49 -11.74
N PRO A 29 -5.32 -11.39 -12.51
CA PRO A 29 -4.61 -12.23 -13.48
C PRO A 29 -3.90 -11.40 -14.56
N LEU A 30 -4.62 -10.43 -15.14
CA LEU A 30 -4.06 -9.55 -16.18
C LEU A 30 -2.88 -8.73 -15.63
N ARG A 31 -3.05 -8.12 -14.45
CA ARG A 31 -2.00 -7.33 -13.80
C ARG A 31 -0.72 -8.12 -13.56
N ARG A 32 -0.83 -9.35 -13.04
CA ARG A 32 0.33 -10.20 -12.77
C ARG A 32 1.10 -10.55 -14.04
N ALA A 33 0.39 -10.78 -15.14
CA ALA A 33 1.01 -11.15 -16.41
C ALA A 33 1.67 -9.96 -17.11
N VAL A 34 1.04 -8.78 -17.08
CA VAL A 34 1.43 -7.64 -17.91
C VAL A 34 2.19 -6.57 -17.13
N LEU A 35 1.91 -6.41 -15.83
CA LEU A 35 2.47 -5.37 -14.96
C LEU A 35 2.94 -5.97 -13.62
N PRO A 36 3.94 -6.87 -13.62
CA PRO A 36 4.37 -7.55 -12.39
C PRO A 36 4.84 -6.59 -11.30
N GLY A 37 5.52 -5.49 -11.65
CA GLY A 37 5.93 -4.47 -10.69
C GLY A 37 4.75 -3.78 -9.99
N LEU A 38 3.64 -3.52 -10.70
CA LEU A 38 2.41 -3.00 -10.11
C LEU A 38 1.69 -4.05 -9.26
N ALA A 39 1.82 -5.33 -9.59
CA ALA A 39 1.29 -6.43 -8.80
C ALA A 39 2.09 -6.63 -7.48
N GLY A 40 3.20 -5.94 -7.29
CA GLY A 40 4.09 -6.14 -6.15
C GLY A 40 4.88 -7.43 -6.26
N ALA A 41 5.23 -7.85 -7.48
CA ALA A 41 6.15 -8.95 -7.68
C ALA A 41 7.58 -8.52 -7.36
N GLY A 42 8.30 -9.29 -6.55
CA GLY A 42 9.65 -9.00 -6.06
C GLY A 42 10.51 -10.26 -5.91
N ALA A 43 11.38 -10.29 -4.90
CA ALA A 43 12.34 -11.36 -4.67
C ALA A 43 11.69 -12.74 -4.50
N ALA A 44 12.11 -13.72 -5.31
CA ALA A 44 11.46 -15.03 -5.40
C ALA A 44 11.43 -15.82 -4.07
N GLY A 45 12.42 -15.65 -3.21
CA GLY A 45 12.47 -16.28 -1.87
C GLY A 45 11.74 -15.50 -0.78
N HIS A 46 11.04 -14.41 -1.12
CA HIS A 46 10.45 -13.48 -0.16
C HIS A 46 8.97 -13.22 -0.44
N VAL A 47 8.21 -12.93 0.60
CA VAL A 47 6.81 -12.48 0.54
C VAL A 47 6.69 -11.16 1.29
N ALA A 48 6.15 -10.13 0.63
CA ALA A 48 5.76 -8.91 1.33
C ALA A 48 4.43 -9.11 2.05
N LEU A 49 4.41 -8.86 3.36
CA LEU A 49 3.20 -8.83 4.15
C LEU A 49 2.73 -7.38 4.29
N THR A 50 1.48 -7.11 3.88
CA THR A 50 0.97 -5.74 3.86
C THR A 50 -0.43 -5.65 4.46
N PHE A 51 -0.68 -4.55 5.18
CA PHE A 51 -1.97 -4.23 5.79
C PHE A 51 -2.48 -2.90 5.25
N ASP A 52 -3.79 -2.82 5.00
CA ASP A 52 -4.49 -1.63 4.54
C ASP A 52 -5.48 -1.13 5.62
N ASP A 53 -5.94 0.11 5.50
CA ASP A 53 -7.04 0.75 6.25
C ASP A 53 -6.70 1.26 7.65
N GLY A 54 -5.59 0.88 8.26
CA GLY A 54 -5.13 1.42 9.54
C GLY A 54 -4.60 2.88 9.44
N PRO A 55 -4.09 3.42 10.56
CA PRO A 55 -3.98 2.79 11.88
C PRO A 55 -5.28 2.89 12.70
N ASP A 56 -5.60 1.90 13.51
CA ASP A 56 -6.73 1.94 14.45
C ASP A 56 -6.25 1.48 15.84
N ARG A 57 -6.46 2.33 16.87
CA ARG A 57 -6.01 2.08 18.25
C ARG A 57 -6.57 0.79 18.85
N ARG A 58 -7.73 0.34 18.38
CA ARG A 58 -8.36 -0.89 18.87
C ARG A 58 -7.68 -2.16 18.33
N SER A 59 -7.10 -2.07 17.13
CA SER A 59 -6.63 -3.25 16.39
C SER A 59 -5.14 -3.21 16.08
N THR A 60 -4.61 -2.17 15.47
CA THR A 60 -3.20 -2.09 15.01
C THR A 60 -2.17 -2.50 16.08
N PRO A 61 -2.27 -2.08 17.37
CA PRO A 61 -1.32 -2.52 18.41
C PRO A 61 -1.29 -4.03 18.61
N GLN A 62 -2.40 -4.72 18.35
CA GLN A 62 -2.47 -6.18 18.47
C GLN A 62 -1.75 -6.86 17.32
N PHE A 63 -1.83 -6.29 16.10
CA PHE A 63 -1.05 -6.75 14.95
C PHE A 63 0.44 -6.55 15.19
N LEU A 64 0.86 -5.37 15.71
CA LEU A 64 2.27 -5.11 16.03
C LEU A 64 2.83 -6.14 17.01
N ARG A 65 2.04 -6.51 18.04
CA ARG A 65 2.44 -7.55 19.01
C ARG A 65 2.64 -8.92 18.35
N VAL A 66 1.66 -9.37 17.56
CA VAL A 66 1.77 -10.67 16.87
C VAL A 66 2.94 -10.68 15.89
N LEU A 67 3.18 -9.59 15.17
CA LEU A 67 4.32 -9.48 14.27
C LEU A 67 5.65 -9.55 15.02
N ALA A 68 5.76 -8.89 16.19
CA ALA A 68 6.94 -8.96 17.06
C ALA A 68 7.15 -10.38 17.62
N GLU A 69 6.09 -11.06 18.08
CA GLU A 69 6.15 -12.46 18.54
C GLU A 69 6.68 -13.43 17.47
N HIS A 70 6.47 -13.09 16.21
CA HIS A 70 6.94 -13.89 15.08
C HIS A 70 8.22 -13.36 14.44
N ASP A 71 8.83 -12.30 14.96
CA ASP A 71 9.99 -11.61 14.34
C ASP A 71 9.75 -11.32 12.85
N VAL A 72 8.64 -10.63 12.55
CA VAL A 72 8.24 -10.24 11.19
C VAL A 72 7.97 -8.76 11.12
N ARG A 73 8.58 -8.09 10.15
CA ARG A 73 8.21 -6.73 9.76
C ARG A 73 7.22 -6.76 8.60
N ALA A 74 6.39 -5.74 8.51
CA ALA A 74 5.35 -5.63 7.49
C ALA A 74 5.23 -4.18 6.99
N THR A 75 4.49 -3.97 5.90
CA THR A 75 4.19 -2.64 5.38
C THR A 75 2.73 -2.29 5.68
N PHE A 76 2.49 -1.14 6.31
CA PHE A 76 1.17 -0.62 6.62
C PHE A 76 0.81 0.52 5.66
N PHE A 77 -0.21 0.33 4.85
CA PHE A 77 -0.78 1.34 3.97
C PHE A 77 -1.81 2.16 4.75
N LEU A 78 -1.39 3.31 5.23
CA LEU A 78 -2.16 4.13 6.16
C LEU A 78 -3.17 5.02 5.45
N LEU A 79 -4.39 5.09 5.99
CA LEU A 79 -5.34 6.16 5.71
C LEU A 79 -4.98 7.39 6.55
N ALA A 80 -4.75 8.53 5.89
CA ALA A 80 -4.35 9.75 6.58
C ALA A 80 -5.41 10.24 7.58
N SER A 81 -6.69 10.04 7.30
CA SER A 81 -7.78 10.37 8.22
C SER A 81 -7.72 9.56 9.52
N MET A 82 -7.33 8.29 9.45
CA MET A 82 -7.13 7.45 10.64
C MET A 82 -5.89 7.90 11.42
N LEU A 83 -4.79 8.15 10.70
CA LEU A 83 -3.55 8.65 11.29
C LEU A 83 -3.72 10.03 11.96
N GLN A 84 -4.56 10.91 11.40
CA GLN A 84 -4.86 12.22 11.96
C GLN A 84 -5.57 12.10 13.34
N HIS A 85 -6.41 11.08 13.52
CA HIS A 85 -7.08 10.84 14.80
C HIS A 85 -6.13 10.28 15.87
N ASP A 86 -5.09 9.54 15.46
CA ASP A 86 -4.12 8.94 16.36
C ASP A 86 -2.70 9.01 15.78
N PRO A 87 -2.05 10.18 15.86
CA PRO A 87 -0.69 10.38 15.34
C PRO A 87 0.36 9.52 16.04
N ASP A 88 0.17 9.22 17.32
CA ASP A 88 1.13 8.41 18.10
C ASP A 88 1.21 6.98 17.55
N LEU A 89 0.09 6.43 17.10
CA LEU A 89 0.06 5.09 16.55
C LEU A 89 0.88 4.95 15.26
N GLY A 90 0.92 6.01 14.43
CA GLY A 90 1.83 6.04 13.27
C GLY A 90 3.30 5.98 13.67
N ARG A 91 3.67 6.68 14.74
CA ARG A 91 5.03 6.63 15.32
C ARG A 91 5.34 5.26 15.94
N GLU A 92 4.37 4.64 16.61
CA GLU A 92 4.51 3.28 17.17
C GLU A 92 4.79 2.23 16.08
N ILE A 93 4.09 2.31 14.93
CA ILE A 93 4.32 1.42 13.78
C ILE A 93 5.78 1.53 13.29
N VAL A 94 6.27 2.75 13.11
CA VAL A 94 7.66 3.00 12.65
C VAL A 94 8.67 2.58 13.71
N ALA A 95 8.46 2.91 14.99
CA ALA A 95 9.33 2.53 16.10
C ALA A 95 9.43 1.00 16.27
N ALA A 96 8.38 0.25 15.91
CA ALA A 96 8.41 -1.20 15.88
C ALA A 96 9.12 -1.78 14.63
N GLY A 97 9.73 -0.93 13.78
CA GLY A 97 10.50 -1.33 12.61
C GLY A 97 9.67 -1.66 11.36
N HIS A 98 8.38 -1.36 11.38
CA HIS A 98 7.52 -1.58 10.23
C HIS A 98 7.61 -0.42 9.22
N GLU A 99 7.30 -0.74 7.96
CA GLU A 99 7.25 0.24 6.88
C GLU A 99 5.86 0.88 6.79
N VAL A 100 5.80 2.20 6.56
CA VAL A 100 4.56 2.94 6.32
C VAL A 100 4.45 3.34 4.86
N ALA A 101 3.23 3.29 4.33
CA ALA A 101 2.90 3.59 2.95
C ALA A 101 1.56 4.35 2.88
N VAL A 102 1.23 4.91 1.71
CA VAL A 102 0.05 5.77 1.52
C VAL A 102 -1.13 4.94 1.00
N HIS A 103 -2.29 5.01 1.70
CA HIS A 103 -3.57 4.45 1.23
C HIS A 103 -4.59 5.53 0.81
N GLY A 104 -4.16 6.80 0.74
CA GLY A 104 -4.98 7.97 0.50
C GLY A 104 -5.39 8.65 1.80
N TRP A 105 -6.19 9.74 1.67
CA TRP A 105 -6.68 10.46 2.83
C TRP A 105 -7.81 9.72 3.53
N ALA A 106 -8.85 9.37 2.75
CA ALA A 106 -10.00 8.60 3.21
C ALA A 106 -10.35 7.60 2.12
N HIS A 107 -10.75 6.40 2.47
CA HIS A 107 -10.93 5.25 1.56
C HIS A 107 -12.01 5.49 0.48
N ARG A 108 -11.72 6.36 -0.50
CA ARG A 108 -12.65 6.76 -1.56
C ARG A 108 -12.27 6.17 -2.91
N CYS A 109 -13.26 5.69 -3.67
CA CYS A 109 -13.03 5.20 -5.02
C CYS A 109 -12.63 6.34 -5.96
N LEU A 110 -11.45 6.20 -6.59
CA LEU A 110 -10.86 7.24 -7.43
C LEU A 110 -11.56 7.46 -8.75
N LEU A 111 -12.36 6.50 -9.24
CA LEU A 111 -13.10 6.62 -10.50
C LEU A 111 -14.08 7.80 -10.51
N TRP A 112 -14.61 8.16 -9.34
CA TRP A 112 -15.62 9.19 -9.17
C TRP A 112 -15.04 10.51 -8.68
N ARG A 113 -13.69 10.64 -8.67
CA ARG A 113 -13.01 11.87 -8.22
C ARG A 113 -12.43 12.62 -9.40
N THR A 114 -12.43 13.96 -9.30
CA THR A 114 -11.73 14.79 -10.26
C THR A 114 -10.21 14.58 -10.18
N PRO A 115 -9.45 14.87 -11.25
CA PRO A 115 -7.98 14.77 -11.23
C PRO A 115 -7.34 15.62 -10.11
N GLY A 116 -7.84 16.84 -9.87
CA GLY A 116 -7.38 17.72 -8.79
C GLY A 116 -7.63 17.11 -7.42
N ALA A 117 -8.89 16.71 -7.13
CA ALA A 117 -9.24 16.09 -5.86
C ALA A 117 -8.48 14.76 -5.61
N THR A 118 -8.10 14.02 -6.65
CA THR A 118 -7.25 12.83 -6.53
C THR A 118 -5.81 13.22 -6.17
N ALA A 119 -5.27 14.27 -6.81
CA ALA A 119 -3.93 14.75 -6.53
C ALA A 119 -3.80 15.31 -5.11
N ASP A 120 -4.78 16.09 -4.66
CA ASP A 120 -4.82 16.65 -3.31
C ASP A 120 -4.89 15.56 -2.24
N ASP A 121 -5.76 14.56 -2.44
CA ASP A 121 -5.93 13.43 -1.52
C ASP A 121 -4.62 12.66 -1.30
N ILE A 122 -3.94 12.26 -2.39
CA ILE A 122 -2.70 11.48 -2.31
C ILE A 122 -1.56 12.32 -1.75
N THR A 123 -1.44 13.60 -2.15
CA THR A 123 -0.36 14.48 -1.72
C THR A 123 -0.50 14.81 -0.23
N ALA A 124 -1.70 15.21 0.20
CA ALA A 124 -1.96 15.53 1.59
C ALA A 124 -1.76 14.30 2.51
N ALA A 125 -2.15 13.11 2.05
CA ALA A 125 -1.93 11.87 2.81
C ALA A 125 -0.44 11.57 2.97
N ARG A 126 0.35 11.67 1.89
CA ARG A 126 1.82 11.49 1.96
C ARG A 126 2.46 12.49 2.93
N ASP A 127 2.08 13.75 2.83
CA ASP A 127 2.68 14.83 3.62
C ASP A 127 2.33 14.68 5.12
N LEU A 128 1.10 14.28 5.44
CA LEU A 128 0.71 13.99 6.83
C LEU A 128 1.49 12.79 7.38
N ILE A 129 1.65 11.71 6.64
CA ILE A 129 2.44 10.54 7.06
C ILE A 129 3.87 10.98 7.35
N ALA A 130 4.51 11.72 6.44
CA ALA A 130 5.88 12.19 6.64
C ALA A 130 6.01 13.12 7.85
N ALA A 131 5.11 14.09 8.01
CA ALA A 131 5.10 15.02 9.13
C ALA A 131 4.87 14.32 10.48
N THR A 132 4.06 13.26 10.50
CA THR A 132 3.70 12.55 11.72
C THR A 132 4.77 11.54 12.14
N THR A 133 5.30 10.78 11.19
CA THR A 133 6.17 9.62 11.47
C THR A 133 7.66 9.95 11.30
N GLY A 134 8.00 11.06 10.66
CA GLY A 134 9.38 11.39 10.26
C GLY A 134 9.90 10.56 9.08
N VAL A 135 9.06 9.69 8.47
CA VAL A 135 9.44 8.78 7.39
C VAL A 135 8.73 9.17 6.09
N SER A 136 9.48 9.33 5.01
CA SER A 136 8.93 9.54 3.68
C SER A 136 8.42 8.22 3.11
N ALA A 137 7.09 8.08 2.98
CA ALA A 137 6.48 6.93 2.34
C ALA A 137 6.92 6.81 0.87
N ARG A 138 7.24 5.60 0.43
CA ARG A 138 7.67 5.31 -0.96
C ARG A 138 6.57 4.71 -1.81
N TYR A 139 5.60 4.06 -1.19
CA TYR A 139 4.56 3.29 -1.87
C TYR A 139 3.19 3.91 -1.69
N TYR A 140 2.35 3.69 -2.70
CA TYR A 140 0.96 4.05 -2.71
C TYR A 140 0.10 2.86 -3.13
N ARG A 141 -0.99 2.61 -2.41
CA ARG A 141 -2.01 1.66 -2.82
C ARG A 141 -3.35 2.37 -2.91
N PRO A 142 -4.03 2.36 -4.07
CA PRO A 142 -5.34 3.00 -4.18
C PRO A 142 -6.40 2.20 -3.46
N PRO A 143 -7.36 2.84 -2.80
CA PRO A 143 -8.56 2.19 -2.29
C PRO A 143 -9.20 1.28 -3.34
N TYR A 144 -9.68 0.11 -2.90
CA TYR A 144 -10.26 -0.94 -3.76
C TYR A 144 -9.30 -1.50 -4.84
N GLY A 145 -8.04 -1.13 -4.85
CA GLY A 145 -7.10 -1.47 -5.91
C GLY A 145 -7.39 -0.77 -7.25
N VAL A 146 -8.20 0.27 -7.25
CA VAL A 146 -8.66 0.97 -8.46
C VAL A 146 -7.78 2.16 -8.76
N LEU A 147 -6.90 2.02 -9.74
CA LEU A 147 -6.04 3.11 -10.25
C LEU A 147 -6.75 3.95 -11.31
N THR A 148 -6.39 5.23 -11.36
CA THR A 148 -6.78 6.15 -12.42
C THR A 148 -5.56 6.83 -13.04
N ALA A 149 -5.72 7.41 -14.23
CA ALA A 149 -4.63 8.13 -14.88
C ALA A 149 -4.14 9.33 -14.05
N SER A 150 -5.04 9.99 -13.29
CA SER A 150 -4.66 11.08 -12.38
C SER A 150 -3.83 10.58 -11.20
N ALA A 151 -4.19 9.44 -10.60
CA ALA A 151 -3.41 8.84 -9.52
C ALA A 151 -2.00 8.46 -9.99
N LEU A 152 -1.88 7.82 -11.16
CA LEU A 152 -0.57 7.47 -11.74
C LEU A 152 0.31 8.70 -12.00
N ARG A 153 -0.27 9.78 -12.59
CA ARG A 153 0.44 11.04 -12.79
C ARG A 153 0.88 11.69 -11.48
N THR A 154 -0.01 11.70 -10.49
CA THR A 154 0.29 12.26 -9.17
C THR A 154 1.43 11.49 -8.51
N CYS A 155 1.34 10.16 -8.43
CA CYS A 155 2.38 9.31 -7.85
C CYS A 155 3.74 9.55 -8.52
N ARG A 156 3.78 9.61 -9.86
CA ARG A 156 5.03 9.91 -10.59
C ARG A 156 5.60 11.28 -10.20
N ARG A 157 4.74 12.31 -10.10
CA ARG A 157 5.16 13.69 -9.78
C ARG A 157 5.74 13.81 -8.36
N ILE A 158 5.20 13.06 -7.39
CA ILE A 158 5.60 13.17 -5.99
C ILE A 158 6.47 11.99 -5.52
N GLY A 159 6.96 11.16 -6.43
CA GLY A 159 7.91 10.10 -6.13
C GLY A 159 7.31 8.86 -5.45
N LEU A 160 5.99 8.67 -5.50
CA LEU A 160 5.35 7.45 -4.99
C LEU A 160 5.29 6.35 -6.05
N ARG A 161 5.56 5.11 -5.64
CA ARG A 161 5.39 3.91 -6.48
C ARG A 161 4.06 3.23 -6.16
N PRO A 162 3.11 3.15 -7.13
CA PRO A 162 1.89 2.39 -6.93
C PRO A 162 2.17 0.89 -6.85
N VAL A 163 1.64 0.22 -5.82
CA VAL A 163 1.78 -1.24 -5.64
C VAL A 163 0.46 -1.82 -5.17
N LEU A 164 0.00 -2.86 -5.85
CA LEU A 164 -1.18 -3.63 -5.49
C LEU A 164 -0.78 -4.92 -4.75
N TRP A 165 -1.33 -6.09 -5.12
CA TRP A 165 -1.05 -7.37 -4.46
C TRP A 165 -1.14 -8.54 -5.43
N THR A 166 -0.52 -9.65 -5.08
CA THR A 166 -0.63 -10.92 -5.80
C THR A 166 -1.55 -11.91 -5.10
N SER A 167 -1.65 -11.81 -3.77
CA SER A 167 -2.50 -12.62 -2.92
C SER A 167 -3.27 -11.73 -1.94
N TRP A 168 -4.42 -12.17 -1.47
CA TRP A 168 -5.26 -11.46 -0.49
C TRP A 168 -6.05 -12.43 0.37
N GLY A 169 -6.40 -12.00 1.60
CA GLY A 169 -7.19 -12.80 2.53
C GLY A 169 -8.69 -12.77 2.26
N ARG A 170 -9.22 -11.75 1.54
CA ARG A 170 -10.64 -11.39 1.47
C ARG A 170 -11.27 -11.24 2.87
N ASP A 171 -10.46 -10.80 3.79
CA ASP A 171 -10.68 -10.74 5.22
C ASP A 171 -11.72 -9.68 5.64
N TRP A 172 -11.98 -8.67 4.80
CA TRP A 172 -13.00 -7.63 4.99
C TRP A 172 -14.45 -8.15 4.97
N ARG A 173 -14.68 -9.40 4.53
CA ARG A 173 -16.03 -9.93 4.34
C ARG A 173 -16.67 -10.32 5.68
N ALA A 174 -17.97 -10.08 5.84
CA ALA A 174 -18.71 -10.45 7.04
C ALA A 174 -18.66 -11.96 7.34
N ARG A 175 -18.58 -12.80 6.28
CA ARG A 175 -18.52 -14.27 6.43
C ARG A 175 -17.09 -14.83 6.43
N ALA A 176 -16.06 -13.99 6.44
CA ALA A 176 -14.69 -14.47 6.54
C ALA A 176 -14.47 -15.14 7.91
N THR A 177 -13.72 -16.23 7.94
CA THR A 177 -13.24 -16.90 9.15
C THR A 177 -11.71 -16.95 9.10
N PRO A 178 -11.02 -17.10 10.23
CA PRO A 178 -9.56 -17.25 10.22
C PRO A 178 -9.09 -18.34 9.25
N THR A 179 -9.78 -19.49 9.22
CA THR A 179 -9.46 -20.58 8.28
C THR A 179 -9.66 -20.17 6.83
N SER A 180 -10.81 -19.58 6.48
CA SER A 180 -11.06 -19.15 5.10
C SER A 180 -10.08 -18.07 4.61
N ILE A 181 -9.60 -17.21 5.51
CA ILE A 181 -8.56 -16.22 5.21
C ILE A 181 -7.24 -16.93 4.87
N VAL A 182 -6.81 -17.86 5.73
CA VAL A 182 -5.60 -18.66 5.49
C VAL A 182 -5.69 -19.41 4.17
N ASP A 183 -6.80 -20.11 3.91
CA ASP A 183 -6.99 -20.91 2.69
C ASP A 183 -6.99 -20.03 1.43
N THR A 184 -7.60 -18.85 1.52
CA THR A 184 -7.64 -17.89 0.40
C THR A 184 -6.23 -17.34 0.09
N VAL A 185 -5.45 -17.03 1.12
CA VAL A 185 -4.04 -16.62 0.96
C VAL A 185 -3.23 -17.79 0.42
N ALA A 186 -3.34 -18.98 1.01
CA ALA A 186 -2.60 -20.20 0.65
C ALA A 186 -2.74 -20.57 -0.82
N GLY A 187 -3.94 -20.44 -1.37
CA GLY A 187 -4.23 -20.74 -2.77
C GLY A 187 -3.51 -19.83 -3.79
N ARG A 188 -2.91 -18.72 -3.34
CA ARG A 188 -2.22 -17.74 -4.20
C ARG A 188 -0.86 -17.32 -3.68
N LEU A 189 -0.48 -17.78 -2.50
CA LEU A 189 0.81 -17.49 -1.89
C LEU A 189 1.92 -18.17 -2.70
N ALA A 190 2.82 -17.38 -3.22
CA ALA A 190 4.00 -17.83 -3.94
C ALA A 190 5.17 -16.92 -3.61
N GLY A 191 6.38 -17.42 -3.71
CA GLY A 191 7.59 -16.60 -3.62
C GLY A 191 7.56 -15.48 -4.66
N GLY A 192 8.06 -14.33 -4.28
CA GLY A 192 7.93 -13.11 -5.08
C GLY A 192 6.55 -12.45 -4.99
N GLY A 193 5.69 -12.83 -4.06
CA GLY A 193 4.34 -12.28 -3.94
C GLY A 193 4.18 -11.22 -2.85
N THR A 194 3.15 -10.41 -3.00
CA THR A 194 2.67 -9.45 -1.99
C THR A 194 1.30 -9.88 -1.49
N VAL A 195 1.17 -10.03 -0.17
CA VAL A 195 -0.07 -10.40 0.53
C VAL A 195 -0.76 -9.16 1.05
N LEU A 196 -2.06 -8.99 0.72
CA LEU A 196 -2.94 -7.96 1.24
C LEU A 196 -3.84 -8.54 2.33
N LEU A 197 -3.80 -7.91 3.50
CA LEU A 197 -4.71 -8.06 4.63
C LEU A 197 -5.14 -6.67 5.13
N HIS A 198 -6.02 -6.61 6.16
CA HIS A 198 -6.47 -5.37 6.76
C HIS A 198 -6.28 -5.44 8.28
N ASP A 199 -5.65 -4.41 8.85
CA ASP A 199 -5.47 -4.27 10.31
C ASP A 199 -6.57 -3.44 10.98
N SER A 200 -7.51 -2.89 10.19
CA SER A 200 -8.67 -2.13 10.66
C SER A 200 -9.95 -2.59 9.95
N ASP A 201 -11.09 -2.40 10.60
CA ASP A 201 -12.42 -2.63 10.01
C ASP A 201 -13.15 -1.33 9.65
N CYS A 202 -12.44 -0.19 9.55
CA CYS A 202 -13.06 1.11 9.29
C CYS A 202 -13.80 1.19 7.94
N THR A 203 -13.44 0.34 6.97
CA THR A 203 -14.10 0.21 5.66
C THR A 203 -14.62 -1.21 5.40
N SER A 204 -14.57 -2.08 6.38
CA SER A 204 -14.81 -3.52 6.30
C SER A 204 -15.97 -3.96 7.21
N ALA A 205 -16.32 -5.23 7.18
CA ALA A 205 -17.33 -5.77 8.09
C ALA A 205 -16.87 -5.63 9.55
N PRO A 206 -17.73 -5.20 10.48
CA PRO A 206 -17.38 -5.06 11.89
C PRO A 206 -16.73 -6.32 12.46
N GLY A 207 -15.62 -6.16 13.17
CA GLY A 207 -14.85 -7.25 13.75
C GLY A 207 -14.04 -8.07 12.73
N SER A 208 -13.90 -7.63 11.48
CA SER A 208 -13.10 -8.33 10.48
C SER A 208 -11.62 -8.41 10.89
N TRP A 209 -11.07 -7.35 11.49
CA TRP A 209 -9.69 -7.32 11.95
C TRP A 209 -9.36 -8.43 12.98
N GLN A 210 -10.31 -8.80 13.85
CA GLN A 210 -10.10 -9.89 14.82
C GLN A 210 -9.89 -11.24 14.12
N ARG A 211 -10.63 -11.47 13.04
CA ARG A 211 -10.48 -12.68 12.22
C ARG A 211 -9.17 -12.69 11.44
N THR A 212 -8.77 -11.53 10.94
CA THR A 212 -7.47 -11.34 10.28
C THR A 212 -6.33 -11.57 11.28
N LEU A 213 -6.41 -10.97 12.46
CA LEU A 213 -5.43 -11.16 13.54
C LEU A 213 -5.28 -12.65 13.91
N ALA A 214 -6.41 -13.37 14.08
CA ALA A 214 -6.38 -14.81 14.39
C ALA A 214 -5.83 -15.68 13.24
N ALA A 215 -5.88 -15.21 11.99
CA ALA A 215 -5.30 -15.89 10.83
C ALA A 215 -3.80 -15.64 10.65
N LEU A 216 -3.30 -14.49 11.14
CA LEU A 216 -1.97 -13.99 10.86
C LEU A 216 -0.83 -14.96 11.23
N PRO A 217 -0.78 -15.58 12.43
CA PRO A 217 0.27 -16.54 12.77
C PRO A 217 0.35 -17.71 11.78
N ARG A 218 -0.80 -18.22 11.36
CA ARG A 218 -0.87 -19.34 10.41
C ARG A 218 -0.40 -18.95 9.01
N ILE A 219 -0.66 -17.70 8.57
CA ILE A 219 -0.18 -17.17 7.28
C ILE A 219 1.35 -17.05 7.31
N ILE A 220 1.93 -16.54 8.40
CA ILE A 220 3.39 -16.43 8.58
C ILE A 220 4.03 -17.82 8.56
N THR A 221 3.51 -18.77 9.35
CA THR A 221 3.98 -20.14 9.38
C THR A 221 3.90 -20.78 8.00
N LEU A 222 2.77 -20.66 7.31
CA LEU A 222 2.60 -21.19 5.95
C LEU A 222 3.64 -20.67 4.95
N ALA A 223 4.00 -19.38 5.03
CA ALA A 223 5.05 -18.82 4.18
C ALA A 223 6.42 -19.45 4.51
N ARG A 224 6.74 -19.58 5.80
CA ARG A 224 8.00 -20.19 6.27
C ARG A 224 8.10 -21.66 5.92
N ASP A 225 7.03 -22.42 6.05
CA ASP A 225 6.95 -23.85 5.66
C ASP A 225 7.19 -24.04 4.14
N ARG A 226 6.95 -23.00 3.35
CA ARG A 226 7.28 -22.97 1.92
C ARG A 226 8.70 -22.47 1.63
N GLY A 227 9.53 -22.27 2.66
CA GLY A 227 10.89 -21.76 2.54
C GLY A 227 10.96 -20.27 2.17
N LEU A 228 9.89 -19.50 2.43
CA LEU A 228 9.84 -18.09 2.11
C LEU A 228 10.14 -17.23 3.34
N THR A 229 10.92 -16.18 3.17
CA THR A 229 11.04 -15.11 4.16
C THR A 229 9.82 -14.18 4.05
N VAL A 230 9.41 -13.61 5.20
CA VAL A 230 8.27 -12.68 5.26
C VAL A 230 8.79 -11.34 5.79
N GLY A 231 8.47 -10.25 5.11
CA GLY A 231 8.94 -8.93 5.51
C GLY A 231 8.20 -7.78 4.83
N THR A 232 8.84 -6.61 4.80
CA THR A 232 8.30 -5.39 4.23
C THR A 232 8.30 -5.40 2.69
N LEU A 233 7.56 -4.49 2.11
CA LEU A 233 7.54 -4.29 0.67
C LEU A 233 8.89 -3.76 0.15
N GLY A 234 9.56 -2.89 0.94
CA GLY A 234 10.89 -2.38 0.62
C GLY A 234 11.93 -3.49 0.52
N GLU A 235 11.98 -4.40 1.50
CA GLU A 235 12.84 -5.59 1.46
C GLU A 235 12.51 -6.47 0.25
N HIS A 236 11.23 -6.68 0.01
CA HIS A 236 10.72 -7.52 -1.07
C HIS A 236 11.11 -7.01 -2.47
N LEU A 237 11.13 -5.70 -2.66
CA LEU A 237 11.48 -5.06 -3.92
C LEU A 237 12.95 -4.73 -4.07
N GLY A 238 13.80 -5.11 -3.09
CA GLY A 238 15.23 -4.84 -3.07
C GLY A 238 15.57 -3.36 -2.84
N GLU A 239 14.61 -2.59 -2.32
CA GLU A 239 14.78 -1.19 -1.99
C GLU A 239 15.09 -1.13 -0.48
N GLN A 240 16.37 -1.21 -0.11
CA GLN A 240 16.77 -1.02 1.29
C GLN A 240 16.21 0.31 1.81
N ALA A 241 15.79 0.34 3.06
CA ALA A 241 15.43 1.57 3.75
C ALA A 241 16.60 2.54 3.57
N GLY A 242 16.36 3.63 2.81
CA GLY A 242 17.44 4.58 2.49
C GLY A 242 17.97 5.14 3.78
N GLU A 243 19.11 4.66 4.21
CA GLU A 243 20.01 5.44 5.06
C GLU A 243 20.25 6.75 4.32
N HIS A 244 19.66 7.81 4.85
CA HIS A 244 20.06 9.20 4.66
C HIS A 244 20.43 9.62 3.22
N ALA A 245 19.44 9.93 2.37
CA ALA A 245 19.68 10.73 1.17
C ALA A 245 20.32 12.10 1.48
N GLY A 246 20.40 12.49 2.76
CA GLY A 246 21.07 13.68 3.25
C GLY A 246 22.60 13.55 3.36
N GLU A 247 23.12 12.41 3.72
CA GLU A 247 24.59 12.24 3.90
C GLU A 247 25.34 12.19 2.58
N ARG A 248 24.82 11.50 1.58
CA ARG A 248 25.51 11.43 0.25
C ARG A 248 25.51 12.74 -0.53
N ALA A 249 24.53 13.62 -0.30
CA ALA A 249 24.55 14.97 -0.88
C ALA A 249 25.57 15.88 -0.17
N GLY A 250 25.74 15.71 1.14
CA GLY A 250 26.75 16.42 1.93
C GLY A 250 28.19 16.00 1.60
N GLU A 251 28.44 14.72 1.45
CA GLU A 251 29.77 14.21 1.10
C GLU A 251 30.20 14.64 -0.29
N ARG A 252 29.33 14.58 -1.32
CA ARG A 252 29.67 15.04 -2.69
C ARG A 252 29.87 16.56 -2.76
N LEU A 253 29.28 17.34 -1.89
CA LEU A 253 29.52 18.78 -1.78
C LEU A 253 30.84 19.10 -1.02
N ALA A 254 31.20 18.27 -0.05
CA ALA A 254 32.46 18.38 0.67
C ALA A 254 33.65 17.99 -0.23
N GLU A 255 33.55 16.89 -0.98
CA GLU A 255 34.59 16.44 -1.94
C GLU A 255 34.83 17.47 -3.05
N ARG A 256 33.80 18.14 -3.57
CA ARG A 256 33.96 19.20 -4.57
C ARG A 256 34.64 20.47 -4.04
N ARG A 257 34.59 20.72 -2.73
CA ARG A 257 35.29 21.86 -2.12
C ARG A 257 36.75 21.59 -1.84
N VAL A 258 37.17 20.34 -1.67
CA VAL A 258 38.59 19.96 -1.42
C VAL A 258 39.39 19.91 -2.74
N VAL A 259 38.78 19.73 -3.89
CA VAL A 259 39.44 19.68 -5.18
C VAL A 259 39.61 21.09 -5.83
N SER A 260 39.05 22.12 -5.21
CA SER A 260 39.07 23.51 -5.70
C SER A 260 39.87 24.48 -4.78
N ALA A 261 40.71 23.96 -3.88
CA ALA A 261 41.58 24.76 -3.02
C ALA A 261 43.07 24.51 -3.34
#